data_386a7680efb8ad28698293a2bf2bcdf8
#
_entry.id   386a7680efb8ad28698293a2bf2bcdf8
#
_cell.length_a   1.000
_cell.length_b   1.000
_cell.length_c   1.000
_cell.angle_alpha   90.00
_cell.angle_beta   90.00
_cell.angle_gamma   90.00
#
_symmetry.space_group_name_H-M   'P 1'
#
loop_
_entity.id
_entity.type
_entity.pdbx_description
1 polymer ?
#
loop_
_entity_poly.entity_id
_entity_poly.type
_entity_poly.pdbx_seq_one_letter_code
_entity_poly.pdbx_strand_id
1 'polypeptide(L)' 'SDPDLKTNIRRIGTHSSGLALYKWDWNDTAKKLGADFQNNVGIMADEAKEKFPHAVHVHPNGYLAVRYERLQ' A
#
# COMPACT_ATOMS: atom_id res chain seq x y z
N SER A 1 -0.51 -0.77 0.85
CA SER A 1 0.87 -0.39 1.16
C SER A 1 0.95 1.09 1.52
N ASP A 2 1.90 1.46 2.37
CA ASP A 2 1.99 2.83 2.90
C ASP A 2 2.51 3.80 1.84
N PRO A 3 1.80 4.92 1.55
CA PRO A 3 2.25 5.88 0.55
C PRO A 3 3.57 6.56 0.91
N ASP A 4 3.93 6.61 2.19
CA ASP A 4 5.18 7.24 2.65
C ASP A 4 6.45 6.46 2.23
N LEU A 5 6.29 5.26 1.68
CA LEU A 5 7.39 4.44 1.17
C LEU A 5 7.56 4.57 -0.36
N LYS A 6 6.79 5.44 -1.00
CA LYS A 6 6.64 5.46 -2.45
C LYS A 6 6.85 6.84 -3.04
N THR A 7 7.22 6.85 -4.32
CA THR A 7 7.27 8.04 -5.15
C THR A 7 6.73 7.70 -6.54
N ASN A 8 6.44 8.71 -7.33
CA ASN A 8 5.92 8.53 -8.69
C ASN A 8 4.70 7.60 -8.74
N ILE A 9 3.74 7.84 -7.83
CA ILE A 9 2.53 7.04 -7.68
C ILE A 9 1.56 7.40 -8.80
N ARG A 10 1.06 6.38 -9.52
CA ARG A 10 0.11 6.58 -10.62
C ARG A 10 -0.98 5.51 -10.59
N ARG A 11 -2.21 5.95 -10.77
CA ARG A 11 -3.36 5.05 -10.80
C ARG A 11 -3.37 4.26 -12.11
N ILE A 12 -3.57 2.93 -12.00
CA ILE A 12 -3.61 2.04 -13.17
C ILE A 12 -4.95 1.30 -13.31
N GLY A 13 -5.84 1.38 -12.33
CA GLY A 13 -7.10 0.67 -12.41
C GLY A 13 -7.89 0.70 -11.12
N THR A 14 -8.79 -0.27 -10.97
CA THR A 14 -9.64 -0.41 -9.80
C THR A 14 -9.61 -1.86 -9.32
N HIS A 15 -9.40 -2.03 -8.01
CA HIS A 15 -9.45 -3.35 -7.37
C HIS A 15 -10.91 -3.81 -7.20
N SER A 16 -11.14 -5.12 -7.07
CA SER A 16 -12.48 -5.68 -6.85
C SER A 16 -13.18 -5.15 -5.59
N SER A 17 -12.42 -4.67 -4.61
CA SER A 17 -12.95 -4.01 -3.41
C SER A 17 -13.55 -2.63 -3.68
N GLY A 18 -13.35 -2.07 -4.86
CA GLY A 18 -13.72 -0.70 -5.21
C GLY A 18 -12.62 0.32 -4.98
N LEU A 19 -11.52 -0.08 -4.33
CA LEU A 19 -10.38 0.81 -4.11
C LEU A 19 -9.53 0.94 -5.37
N ALA A 20 -8.86 2.09 -5.52
CA ALA A 20 -7.98 2.34 -6.66
C ALA A 20 -6.73 1.44 -6.59
N LEU A 21 -6.28 0.98 -7.75
CA LEU A 21 -5.01 0.30 -7.92
C LEU A 21 -3.97 1.27 -8.44
N TYR A 22 -2.78 1.20 -7.87
CA TYR A 22 -1.67 2.08 -8.23
C TYR A 22 -0.43 1.27 -8.60
N LYS A 23 0.42 1.90 -9.39
CA LYS A 23 1.80 1.50 -9.62
C LYS A 23 2.69 2.62 -9.12
N TRP A 24 3.85 2.30 -8.56
CA TRP A 24 4.75 3.29 -7.97
C TRP A 24 6.20 2.87 -8.10
N ASP A 25 7.08 3.81 -7.77
CA ASP A 25 8.49 3.53 -7.53
C ASP A 25 8.75 3.56 -6.03
N TRP A 26 9.66 2.73 -5.54
CA TRP A 26 10.05 2.73 -4.15
C TRP A 26 10.98 3.92 -3.87
N ASN A 27 10.74 4.62 -2.77
CA ASN A 27 11.60 5.72 -2.37
C ASN A 27 12.83 5.22 -1.57
N ASP A 28 13.70 6.15 -1.18
CA ASP A 28 14.92 5.80 -0.47
C ASP A 28 14.65 5.15 0.90
N THR A 29 13.62 5.59 1.59
CA THR A 29 13.22 5.00 2.86
C THR A 29 12.85 3.52 2.70
N ALA A 30 12.08 3.19 1.68
CA ALA A 30 11.71 1.81 1.40
C ALA A 30 12.93 0.95 1.10
N LYS A 31 13.89 1.48 0.34
CA LYS A 31 15.14 0.79 0.03
C LYS A 31 15.98 0.54 1.27
N LYS A 32 16.07 1.52 2.16
CA LYS A 32 16.79 1.39 3.43
C LYS A 32 16.18 0.34 4.34
N LEU A 33 14.85 0.20 4.31
CA LEU A 33 14.12 -0.81 5.08
C LEU A 33 14.16 -2.20 4.43
N GLY A 34 14.68 -2.31 3.21
CA GLY A 34 14.65 -3.56 2.46
C GLY A 34 13.25 -3.92 1.95
N ALA A 35 12.35 -2.95 1.85
CA ALA A 35 10.96 -3.18 1.43
C ALA A 35 10.78 -3.19 -0.08
N ASP A 36 11.79 -2.76 -0.83
CA ASP A 36 11.74 -2.60 -2.29
C ASP A 36 11.74 -3.92 -3.08
N PHE A 37 11.85 -5.07 -2.40
CA PHE A 37 11.71 -6.39 -3.04
C PHE A 37 10.25 -6.73 -3.37
N GLN A 38 9.31 -6.02 -2.75
CA GLN A 38 7.88 -6.30 -2.89
C GLN A 38 7.35 -5.82 -4.24
N ASN A 39 6.17 -6.34 -4.61
CA ASN A 39 5.46 -5.91 -5.79
C ASN A 39 5.11 -4.43 -5.69
N ASN A 40 5.38 -3.68 -6.75
CA ASN A 40 5.16 -2.23 -6.82
C ASN A 40 3.78 -1.86 -7.42
N VAL A 41 2.82 -2.75 -7.30
CA VAL A 41 1.43 -2.53 -7.72
C VAL A 41 0.52 -2.95 -6.57
N GLY A 42 -0.48 -2.12 -6.26
CA GLY A 42 -1.44 -2.46 -5.23
C GLY A 42 -2.29 -1.29 -4.76
N ILE A 43 -2.90 -1.49 -3.59
CA ILE A 43 -3.78 -0.54 -2.93
C ILE A 43 -2.97 0.28 -1.92
N MET A 44 -3.33 1.57 -1.76
CA MET A 44 -2.73 2.42 -0.74
C MET A 44 -3.39 2.19 0.61
N ALA A 45 -2.57 2.05 1.65
CA ALA A 45 -3.06 1.72 2.99
C ALA A 45 -3.92 2.82 3.60
N ASP A 46 -3.64 4.09 3.32
CA ASP A 46 -4.45 5.20 3.82
C ASP A 46 -5.87 5.16 3.25
N GLU A 47 -6.02 4.85 1.97
CA GLU A 47 -7.34 4.70 1.33
C GLU A 47 -8.07 3.45 1.84
N ALA A 48 -7.36 2.35 2.01
CA ALA A 48 -7.94 1.13 2.57
C ALA A 48 -8.41 1.35 4.01
N LYS A 49 -7.69 2.11 4.80
CA LYS A 49 -8.03 2.39 6.19
C LYS A 49 -9.36 3.14 6.31
N GLU A 50 -9.65 4.05 5.40
CA GLU A 50 -10.91 4.79 5.41
C GLU A 50 -12.12 3.90 5.14
N LYS A 51 -11.99 2.98 4.20
CA LYS A 51 -13.10 2.12 3.77
C LYS A 51 -13.14 0.78 4.51
N PHE A 52 -11.99 0.20 4.81
CA PHE A 52 -11.84 -1.11 5.46
C PHE A 52 -10.81 -1.02 6.59
N PRO A 53 -11.13 -0.32 7.70
CA PRO A 53 -10.14 -0.11 8.77
C PRO A 53 -9.59 -1.41 9.37
N HIS A 54 -10.40 -2.47 9.38
CA HIS A 54 -9.99 -3.80 9.88
C HIS A 54 -8.98 -4.51 8.96
N ALA A 55 -8.79 -4.02 7.73
CA ALA A 55 -7.85 -4.60 6.78
C ALA A 55 -6.45 -3.97 6.85
N VAL A 56 -6.28 -2.92 7.65
CA VAL A 56 -5.02 -2.19 7.74
C VAL A 56 -4.41 -2.36 9.13
N HIS A 57 -3.13 -2.64 9.18
CA HIS A 57 -2.39 -2.76 10.44
C HIS A 57 -1.04 -2.06 10.32
N VAL A 58 -0.42 -1.79 11.47
CA VAL A 58 0.92 -1.21 11.52
C VAL A 58 1.94 -2.34 11.53
N HIS A 59 2.82 -2.33 10.54
CA HIS A 59 3.93 -3.28 10.47
C HIS A 59 4.97 -2.95 11.57
N PRO A 60 5.75 -3.94 12.04
CA PRO A 60 6.81 -3.68 13.03
C PRO A 60 7.78 -2.54 12.67
N ASN A 61 7.96 -2.24 11.39
CA ASN A 61 8.78 -1.10 10.95
C ASN A 61 8.10 0.27 11.13
N GLY A 62 6.85 0.32 11.65
CA GLY A 62 6.10 1.55 11.88
C GLY A 62 5.26 2.02 10.71
N TYR A 63 5.35 1.39 9.54
CA TYR A 63 4.59 1.74 8.35
C TYR A 63 3.34 0.89 8.21
N LEU A 64 2.34 1.40 7.49
CA LEU A 64 1.07 0.72 7.31
C LEU A 64 1.17 -0.43 6.30
N ALA A 65 0.40 -1.48 6.54
CA ALA A 65 0.28 -2.62 5.65
C ALA A 65 -1.19 -3.01 5.47
N VAL A 66 -1.54 -3.59 4.33
CA VAL A 66 -2.90 -3.97 3.98
C VAL A 66 -3.02 -5.49 3.96
N ARG A 67 -4.02 -6.02 4.65
CA ARG A 67 -4.41 -7.42 4.56
C ARG A 67 -5.48 -7.54 3.48
N TYR A 68 -5.08 -7.93 2.29
CA TYR A 68 -5.96 -7.97 1.12
C TYR A 68 -7.16 -8.90 1.33
N GLU A 69 -6.97 -10.00 2.07
CA GLU A 69 -8.04 -10.96 2.37
C GLU A 69 -9.16 -10.36 3.23
N ARG A 70 -8.94 -9.19 3.80
CA ARG A 70 -9.91 -8.48 4.65
C ARG A 70 -10.59 -7.29 3.96
N LEU A 71 -10.36 -7.13 2.68
CA LEU A 71 -10.97 -6.06 1.86
C LEU A 71 -12.37 -6.44 1.42
N GLN A 72 -13.24 -6.61 2.38
CA GLN A 72 -14.63 -6.98 2.12
C GLN A 72 -15.57 -6.56 3.27
#